data_4ea79e8710332c447183e729f9ab3a9d
#
_entry.id   4ea79e8710332c447183e729f9ab3a9d
#
_cell.length_a   1.000
_cell.length_b   1.000
_cell.length_c   1.000
_cell.angle_alpha   90.00
_cell.angle_beta   90.00
_cell.angle_gamma   90.00
#
_symmetry.space_group_name_H-M   'P 1'
#
loop_
_entity.id
_entity.type
_entity.pdbx_description
1 polymer ?
#
loop_
_entity_poly.entity_id
_entity_poly.type
_entity_poly.pdbx_seq_one_letter_code
_entity_poly.pdbx_strand_id
1 'polypeptide(L)'
;MQTTTLSFANIHNHGELFANMLRARRELFIVHNKWDLPEALGMEYDQYDTPASRWVVVHDDLGRVLAGNRLTPTTTKCGIYSYMIRDAQRGLLDTIPANLLYEQAPVLETVWESSRLFVAHDVPANIRRKVHAQLISELGATARGLGASHCLTLLAATWPRWADRVGVKMKAMGPVMEIDAIENQVVLMDFTKALH
;
A
#
# COMPACT_ATOMS: atom_id res chain seq x y z
N MET A 1 3.84 1.43 20.55
CA MET A 1 3.64 1.34 19.11
C MET A 1 2.43 0.46 18.87
N GLN A 2 1.42 1.01 18.24
CA GLN A 2 0.11 0.42 18.01
C GLN A 2 -0.14 0.26 16.52
N THR A 3 -1.13 -0.54 16.14
CA THR A 3 -1.59 -0.68 14.76
C THR A 3 -3.11 -0.55 14.71
N THR A 4 -3.59 0.21 13.75
CA THR A 4 -5.02 0.45 13.53
C THR A 4 -5.35 0.25 12.06
N THR A 5 -6.37 -0.56 11.78
CA THR A 5 -6.95 -0.64 10.44
C THR A 5 -8.12 0.34 10.35
N LEU A 6 -7.94 1.38 9.53
CA LEU A 6 -8.94 2.41 9.28
C LEU A 6 -9.83 2.05 8.09
N SER A 7 -11.06 2.51 8.15
CA SER A 7 -12.06 2.43 7.08
C SER A 7 -13.02 3.61 7.20
N PHE A 8 -13.77 3.95 6.18
CA PHE A 8 -14.82 4.98 6.28
C PHE A 8 -15.87 4.66 7.36
N ALA A 9 -16.03 3.37 7.72
CA ALA A 9 -16.95 2.97 8.78
C ALA A 9 -16.44 3.29 10.19
N ASN A 10 -15.13 3.48 10.39
CA ASN A 10 -14.55 3.64 11.74
C ASN A 10 -13.62 4.86 11.91
N ILE A 11 -13.29 5.62 10.86
CA ILE A 11 -12.36 6.75 10.98
C ILE A 11 -12.80 7.77 12.03
N HIS A 12 -14.12 7.95 12.23
CA HIS A 12 -14.69 8.87 13.23
C HIS A 12 -14.36 8.47 14.67
N ASN A 13 -13.96 7.22 14.92
CA ASN A 13 -13.58 6.71 16.25
C ASN A 13 -12.10 6.90 16.57
N HIS A 14 -11.29 7.36 15.59
CA HIS A 14 -9.83 7.42 15.70
C HIS A 14 -9.27 8.85 15.63
N GLY A 15 -10.13 9.86 15.89
CA GLY A 15 -9.72 11.28 15.92
C GLY A 15 -9.01 11.72 14.63
N GLU A 16 -7.81 12.28 14.79
CA GLU A 16 -7.01 12.79 13.67
C GLU A 16 -6.17 11.71 12.94
N LEU A 17 -6.22 10.43 13.35
CA LEU A 17 -5.29 9.42 12.85
C LEU A 17 -5.37 9.25 11.31
N PHE A 18 -6.56 9.33 10.73
CA PHE A 18 -6.73 9.26 9.27
C PHE A 18 -6.08 10.46 8.57
N ALA A 19 -6.33 11.67 9.06
CA ALA A 19 -5.71 12.88 8.53
C ALA A 19 -4.17 12.84 8.71
N ASN A 20 -3.70 12.37 9.86
CA ASN A 20 -2.26 12.22 10.12
C ASN A 20 -1.61 11.21 9.17
N MET A 21 -2.30 10.14 8.80
CA MET A 21 -1.82 9.18 7.80
C MET A 21 -1.69 9.83 6.41
N LEU A 22 -2.66 10.63 5.97
CA LEU A 22 -2.60 11.36 4.70
C LEU A 22 -1.50 12.45 4.72
N ARG A 23 -1.25 13.10 5.86
CA ARG A 23 -0.13 14.04 6.05
C ARG A 23 1.22 13.31 5.98
N ALA A 24 1.35 12.14 6.62
CA ALA A 24 2.58 11.34 6.56
C ALA A 24 2.87 10.83 5.13
N ARG A 25 1.84 10.47 4.36
CA ARG A 25 1.97 10.15 2.92
C ARG A 25 2.52 11.34 2.14
N ARG A 26 1.96 12.53 2.35
CA ARG A 26 2.43 13.76 1.73
C ARG A 26 3.91 14.03 2.03
N GLU A 27 4.29 13.97 3.30
CA GLU A 27 5.68 14.23 3.71
C GLU A 27 6.67 13.26 3.03
N LEU A 28 6.31 11.98 2.89
CA LEU A 28 7.19 11.03 2.22
C LEU A 28 7.11 11.15 0.69
N PHE A 29 5.93 11.09 0.10
CA PHE A 29 5.82 10.94 -1.35
C PHE A 29 6.03 12.26 -2.08
N ILE A 30 5.44 13.37 -1.61
CA ILE A 30 5.53 14.67 -2.27
C ILE A 30 6.77 15.44 -1.80
N VAL A 31 6.96 15.59 -0.47
CA VAL A 31 8.03 16.45 0.03
C VAL A 31 9.41 15.77 -0.08
N HIS A 32 9.52 14.50 0.33
CA HIS A 32 10.81 13.79 0.35
C HIS A 32 11.15 13.17 -1.02
N ASN A 33 10.22 12.39 -1.60
CA ASN A 33 10.45 11.68 -2.87
C ASN A 33 10.24 12.57 -4.11
N LYS A 34 9.63 13.76 -3.95
CA LYS A 34 9.34 14.70 -5.05
C LYS A 34 8.39 14.14 -6.11
N TRP A 35 7.51 13.23 -5.74
CA TRP A 35 6.49 12.73 -6.65
C TRP A 35 5.43 13.80 -6.92
N ASP A 36 4.99 13.89 -8.16
CA ASP A 36 3.87 14.75 -8.58
C ASP A 36 2.55 14.02 -8.32
N LEU A 37 1.97 14.27 -7.15
CA LEU A 37 0.73 13.62 -6.68
C LEU A 37 -0.28 14.68 -6.22
N PRO A 38 -1.59 14.36 -6.30
CA PRO A 38 -2.63 15.25 -5.79
C PRO A 38 -2.49 15.50 -4.29
N GLU A 39 -2.61 16.76 -3.89
CA GLU A 39 -2.62 17.16 -2.48
C GLU A 39 -3.62 18.30 -2.22
N ALA A 40 -4.17 18.33 -1.01
CA ALA A 40 -4.92 19.46 -0.49
C ALA A 40 -4.79 19.53 1.02
N LEU A 41 -4.76 20.75 1.57
CA LEU A 41 -4.71 21.00 3.02
C LEU A 41 -3.56 20.27 3.73
N GLY A 42 -2.42 20.09 3.06
CA GLY A 42 -1.26 19.39 3.61
C GLY A 42 -1.43 17.86 3.66
N MET A 43 -2.34 17.28 2.89
CA MET A 43 -2.61 15.85 2.81
C MET A 43 -2.48 15.36 1.36
N GLU A 44 -1.84 14.19 1.15
CA GLU A 44 -1.83 13.48 -0.13
C GLU A 44 -2.98 12.49 -0.16
N TYR A 45 -3.75 12.49 -1.23
CA TYR A 45 -4.83 11.55 -1.49
C TYR A 45 -5.00 11.35 -3.00
N ASP A 46 -5.62 10.25 -3.37
CA ASP A 46 -5.91 9.96 -4.78
C ASP A 46 -7.31 9.33 -4.96
N GLN A 47 -7.67 9.06 -6.20
CA GLN A 47 -8.96 8.47 -6.59
C GLN A 47 -9.20 7.05 -6.04
N TYR A 48 -8.19 6.44 -5.43
CA TYR A 48 -8.26 5.11 -4.82
C TYR A 48 -8.47 5.16 -3.29
N ASP A 49 -8.50 6.35 -2.69
CA ASP A 49 -8.89 6.54 -1.29
C ASP A 49 -10.43 6.56 -1.18
N THR A 50 -11.05 5.39 -1.34
CA THR A 50 -12.50 5.18 -1.48
C THR A 50 -13.10 4.47 -0.27
N PRO A 51 -14.42 4.44 -0.10
CA PRO A 51 -15.09 3.66 0.95
C PRO A 51 -14.77 2.15 0.94
N ALA A 52 -14.35 1.60 -0.21
CA ALA A 52 -13.91 0.21 -0.31
C ALA A 52 -12.50 -0.01 0.27
N SER A 53 -11.69 1.04 0.38
CA SER A 53 -10.32 0.95 0.84
C SER A 53 -10.23 0.74 2.36
N ARG A 54 -9.12 0.13 2.78
CA ARG A 54 -8.69 -0.02 4.17
C ARG A 54 -7.27 0.50 4.31
N TRP A 55 -6.99 1.17 5.41
CA TRP A 55 -5.66 1.69 5.67
C TRP A 55 -5.10 1.05 6.94
N VAL A 56 -4.03 0.30 6.78
CA VAL A 56 -3.27 -0.27 7.91
C VAL A 56 -2.25 0.78 8.33
N VAL A 57 -2.34 1.27 9.55
CA VAL A 57 -1.53 2.36 10.07
C VAL A 57 -0.80 1.92 11.33
N VAL A 58 0.52 2.00 11.33
CA VAL A 58 1.36 1.85 12.51
C VAL A 58 1.62 3.24 13.09
N HIS A 59 1.31 3.44 14.37
CA HIS A 59 1.43 4.74 15.02
C HIS A 59 1.91 4.62 16.47
N ASP A 60 2.34 5.72 17.06
CA ASP A 60 2.61 5.80 18.49
C ASP A 60 1.34 6.12 19.31
N ASP A 61 1.51 6.23 20.62
CA ASP A 61 0.41 6.48 21.55
C ASP A 61 -0.15 7.91 21.44
N LEU A 62 0.55 8.82 20.75
CA LEU A 62 0.12 10.19 20.47
C LEU A 62 -0.52 10.35 19.09
N GLY A 63 -0.68 9.25 18.32
CA GLY A 63 -1.25 9.27 16.98
C GLY A 63 -0.30 9.74 15.88
N ARG A 64 1.02 9.84 16.17
CA ARG A 64 2.03 10.07 15.13
C ARG A 64 2.16 8.82 14.29
N VAL A 65 2.01 8.97 12.98
CA VAL A 65 2.11 7.87 12.03
C VAL A 65 3.56 7.51 11.76
N LEU A 66 3.89 6.25 11.95
CA LEU A 66 5.22 5.68 11.72
C LEU A 66 5.31 4.93 10.39
N ALA A 67 4.20 4.29 9.98
CA ALA A 67 4.12 3.56 8.72
C ALA A 67 2.66 3.38 8.30
N GLY A 68 2.43 3.10 7.03
CA GLY A 68 1.09 2.83 6.54
C GLY A 68 1.06 2.10 5.22
N ASN A 69 -0.11 1.60 4.90
CA ASN A 69 -0.42 0.93 3.64
C ASN A 69 -1.91 1.08 3.35
N ARG A 70 -2.29 1.15 2.07
CA ARG A 70 -3.68 1.06 1.62
C ARG A 70 -3.94 -0.31 1.00
N LEU A 71 -5.04 -0.94 1.40
CA LEU A 71 -5.61 -2.14 0.81
C LEU A 71 -6.88 -1.78 0.04
N THR A 72 -6.98 -2.22 -1.20
CA THR A 72 -8.15 -2.01 -2.07
C THR A 72 -8.59 -3.36 -2.67
N PRO A 73 -9.88 -3.77 -2.58
CA PRO A 73 -10.31 -5.01 -3.19
C PRO A 73 -10.21 -4.91 -4.71
N THR A 74 -9.71 -5.96 -5.38
CA THR A 74 -9.59 -5.95 -6.85
C THR A 74 -10.94 -5.96 -7.57
N THR A 75 -12.02 -6.25 -6.87
CA THR A 75 -13.39 -6.20 -7.36
C THR A 75 -14.02 -4.80 -7.27
N THR A 76 -13.33 -3.83 -6.66
CA THR A 76 -13.87 -2.47 -6.47
C THR A 76 -14.13 -1.75 -7.78
N LYS A 77 -15.13 -0.86 -7.75
CA LYS A 77 -15.42 0.09 -8.83
C LYS A 77 -15.82 1.43 -8.21
N CYS A 78 -15.21 2.52 -8.69
CA CYS A 78 -15.55 3.88 -8.32
C CYS A 78 -15.52 4.75 -9.58
N GLY A 79 -16.69 4.97 -10.19
CA GLY A 79 -16.79 5.59 -11.51
C GLY A 79 -16.07 4.77 -12.58
N ILE A 80 -15.13 5.40 -13.28
CA ILE A 80 -14.29 4.74 -14.30
C ILE A 80 -13.12 3.96 -13.68
N TYR A 81 -12.79 4.24 -12.42
CA TYR A 81 -11.65 3.65 -11.71
C TYR A 81 -12.00 2.33 -11.03
N SER A 82 -10.99 1.50 -10.87
CA SER A 82 -11.04 0.25 -10.12
C SER A 82 -9.96 0.25 -9.03
N TYR A 83 -8.83 -0.34 -9.27
CA TYR A 83 -7.64 -0.28 -8.42
C TYR A 83 -6.41 0.10 -9.28
N MET A 84 -5.39 0.68 -8.67
CA MET A 84 -4.31 1.40 -9.34
C MET A 84 -3.60 0.57 -10.42
N ILE A 85 -3.19 -0.67 -10.09
CA ILE A 85 -2.44 -1.53 -11.02
C ILE A 85 -3.29 -1.88 -12.27
N ARG A 86 -4.58 -2.18 -12.08
CA ARG A 86 -5.49 -2.44 -13.20
C ARG A 86 -5.73 -1.21 -14.05
N ASP A 87 -5.89 -0.08 -13.41
CA ASP A 87 -6.16 1.18 -14.12
C ASP A 87 -4.91 1.66 -14.86
N ALA A 88 -3.70 1.42 -14.34
CA ALA A 88 -2.45 1.59 -15.07
C ALA A 88 -2.42 0.69 -16.32
N GLN A 89 -2.74 -0.61 -16.20
CA GLN A 89 -2.80 -1.53 -17.34
C GLN A 89 -3.82 -1.08 -18.40
N ARG A 90 -4.89 -0.41 -17.99
CA ARG A 90 -5.91 0.15 -18.89
C ARG A 90 -5.50 1.50 -19.52
N GLY A 91 -4.33 2.03 -19.19
CA GLY A 91 -3.85 3.32 -19.68
C GLY A 91 -4.57 4.52 -19.07
N LEU A 92 -5.12 4.37 -17.85
CA LEU A 92 -5.78 5.47 -17.15
C LEU A 92 -4.84 6.28 -16.24
N LEU A 93 -3.56 5.89 -16.17
CA LEU A 93 -2.53 6.55 -15.37
C LEU A 93 -1.33 6.86 -16.24
N ASP A 94 -0.99 8.14 -16.38
CA ASP A 94 0.11 8.59 -17.24
C ASP A 94 1.49 8.27 -16.66
N THR A 95 1.60 8.09 -15.35
CA THR A 95 2.89 7.91 -14.64
C THR A 95 3.32 6.45 -14.50
N ILE A 96 2.43 5.49 -14.78
CA ILE A 96 2.71 4.06 -14.65
C ILE A 96 2.50 3.37 -16.00
N PRO A 97 3.52 2.68 -16.56
CA PRO A 97 3.42 2.02 -17.85
C PRO A 97 2.29 0.98 -17.91
N ALA A 98 1.54 0.93 -19.01
CA ALA A 98 0.40 0.01 -19.16
C ALA A 98 0.82 -1.47 -19.29
N ASN A 99 2.07 -1.77 -19.64
CA ASN A 99 2.62 -3.11 -19.78
C ASN A 99 3.21 -3.68 -18.49
N LEU A 100 2.73 -3.19 -17.32
CA LEU A 100 3.24 -3.55 -15.99
C LEU A 100 2.91 -4.99 -15.55
N LEU A 101 2.08 -5.73 -16.29
CA LEU A 101 1.68 -7.10 -15.99
C LEU A 101 1.90 -8.01 -17.20
N TYR A 102 2.24 -9.28 -16.96
CA TYR A 102 2.29 -10.32 -18.01
C TYR A 102 0.90 -10.72 -18.53
N GLU A 103 -0.10 -10.70 -17.64
CA GLU A 103 -1.47 -11.10 -17.90
C GLU A 103 -2.45 -9.98 -17.50
N GLN A 104 -3.73 -10.20 -17.71
CA GLN A 104 -4.75 -9.25 -17.27
C GLN A 104 -4.77 -9.12 -15.75
N ALA A 105 -4.93 -7.90 -15.29
CA ALA A 105 -5.05 -7.57 -13.88
C ALA A 105 -6.22 -8.33 -13.24
N PRO A 106 -6.02 -9.06 -12.13
CA PRO A 106 -7.03 -9.92 -11.54
C PRO A 106 -8.23 -9.14 -11.00
N VAL A 107 -9.43 -9.73 -11.11
CA VAL A 107 -10.66 -9.23 -10.47
C VAL A 107 -11.25 -10.39 -9.67
N LEU A 108 -10.77 -10.59 -8.46
CA LEU A 108 -11.08 -11.73 -7.59
C LEU A 108 -11.29 -11.25 -6.15
N GLU A 109 -12.31 -11.75 -5.47
CA GLU A 109 -12.60 -11.39 -4.07
C GLU A 109 -11.46 -11.74 -3.11
N THR A 110 -10.68 -12.79 -3.45
CA THR A 110 -9.56 -13.26 -2.63
C THR A 110 -8.24 -12.55 -2.93
N VAL A 111 -8.23 -11.59 -3.87
CA VAL A 111 -7.05 -10.79 -4.22
C VAL A 111 -7.33 -9.32 -3.95
N TRP A 112 -6.48 -8.68 -3.16
CA TRP A 112 -6.53 -7.26 -2.90
C TRP A 112 -5.29 -6.57 -3.46
N GLU A 113 -5.40 -5.29 -3.79
CA GLU A 113 -4.23 -4.46 -4.06
C GLU A 113 -3.68 -3.89 -2.77
N SER A 114 -2.35 -3.94 -2.63
CA SER A 114 -1.60 -3.21 -1.61
C SER A 114 -0.87 -2.05 -2.28
N SER A 115 -1.21 -0.83 -1.91
CA SER A 115 -0.63 0.40 -2.46
C SER A 115 -0.31 1.41 -1.37
N ARG A 116 0.47 2.46 -1.71
CA ARG A 116 0.89 3.47 -0.71
C ARG A 116 1.55 2.87 0.53
N LEU A 117 2.37 1.82 0.33
CA LEU A 117 3.16 1.21 1.40
C LEU A 117 4.34 2.14 1.74
N PHE A 118 4.45 2.55 3.00
CA PHE A 118 5.51 3.44 3.44
C PHE A 118 5.91 3.23 4.90
N VAL A 119 7.14 3.64 5.22
CA VAL A 119 7.61 3.95 6.58
C VAL A 119 8.04 5.42 6.56
N ALA A 120 7.52 6.21 7.49
CA ALA A 120 7.79 7.65 7.54
C ALA A 120 9.31 7.93 7.58
N HIS A 121 9.75 8.96 6.87
CA HIS A 121 11.17 9.24 6.66
C HIS A 121 11.91 9.58 7.97
N ASP A 122 11.20 10.16 8.93
CA ASP A 122 11.69 10.59 10.24
C ASP A 122 11.62 9.49 11.32
N VAL A 123 11.24 8.25 10.97
CA VAL A 123 11.34 7.10 11.88
C VAL A 123 12.81 6.78 12.14
N PRO A 124 13.25 6.77 13.42
CA PRO A 124 14.64 6.48 13.77
C PRO A 124 15.15 5.14 13.23
N ALA A 125 16.40 5.11 12.76
CA ALA A 125 16.98 3.94 12.11
C ALA A 125 16.95 2.68 13.00
N ASN A 126 17.13 2.83 14.32
CA ASN A 126 17.15 1.73 15.29
C ASN A 126 15.78 1.04 15.47
N ILE A 127 14.66 1.70 15.15
CA ILE A 127 13.32 1.10 15.23
C ILE A 127 12.67 0.87 13.84
N ARG A 128 13.25 1.42 12.77
CA ARG A 128 12.68 1.35 11.41
C ARG A 128 12.39 -0.09 10.97
N ARG A 129 13.31 -1.02 11.26
CA ARG A 129 13.12 -2.44 10.93
C ARG A 129 11.93 -3.04 11.69
N LYS A 130 11.75 -2.69 12.98
CA LYS A 130 10.63 -3.16 13.80
C LYS A 130 9.29 -2.60 13.31
N VAL A 131 9.26 -1.31 12.98
CA VAL A 131 8.07 -0.65 12.40
C VAL A 131 7.65 -1.33 11.11
N HIS A 132 8.61 -1.62 10.22
CA HIS A 132 8.37 -2.28 8.96
C HIS A 132 7.85 -3.70 9.12
N ALA A 133 8.48 -4.51 10.01
CA ALA A 133 8.02 -5.86 10.29
C ALA A 133 6.59 -5.87 10.86
N GLN A 134 6.28 -4.93 11.76
CA GLN A 134 4.92 -4.78 12.29
C GLN A 134 3.90 -4.42 11.21
N LEU A 135 4.22 -3.46 10.32
CA LEU A 135 3.33 -3.09 9.21
C LEU A 135 3.01 -4.31 8.33
N ILE A 136 4.03 -5.08 7.93
CA ILE A 136 3.81 -6.25 7.06
C ILE A 136 3.03 -7.36 7.76
N SER A 137 3.30 -7.60 9.03
CA SER A 137 2.54 -8.58 9.84
C SER A 137 1.06 -8.21 9.90
N GLU A 138 0.76 -6.94 10.21
CA GLU A 138 -0.61 -6.42 10.30
C GLU A 138 -1.29 -6.33 8.93
N LEU A 139 -0.54 -5.98 7.88
CA LEU A 139 -1.04 -6.04 6.51
C LEU A 139 -1.55 -7.44 6.17
N GLY A 140 -0.75 -8.48 6.46
CA GLY A 140 -1.15 -9.86 6.23
C GLY A 140 -2.34 -10.30 7.12
N ALA A 141 -2.37 -9.90 8.39
CA ALA A 141 -3.48 -10.19 9.30
C ALA A 141 -4.78 -9.52 8.83
N THR A 142 -4.71 -8.23 8.48
CA THR A 142 -5.84 -7.47 7.94
C THR A 142 -6.35 -8.07 6.63
N ALA A 143 -5.46 -8.38 5.68
CA ALA A 143 -5.83 -8.99 4.41
C ALA A 143 -6.59 -10.29 4.61
N ARG A 144 -6.10 -11.19 5.46
CA ARG A 144 -6.80 -12.45 5.81
C ARG A 144 -8.16 -12.19 6.48
N GLY A 145 -8.22 -11.23 7.41
CA GLY A 145 -9.48 -10.84 8.07
C GLY A 145 -10.53 -10.30 7.10
N LEU A 146 -10.10 -9.76 5.96
CA LEU A 146 -10.95 -9.29 4.87
C LEU A 146 -11.24 -10.37 3.80
N GLY A 147 -10.78 -11.61 4.01
CA GLY A 147 -10.97 -12.73 3.08
C GLY A 147 -9.95 -12.78 1.94
N ALA A 148 -8.92 -11.93 1.97
CA ALA A 148 -7.87 -11.99 0.96
C ALA A 148 -6.84 -13.09 1.30
N SER A 149 -6.49 -13.88 0.30
CA SER A 149 -5.38 -14.84 0.36
C SER A 149 -4.09 -14.24 -0.22
N HIS A 150 -4.22 -13.23 -1.09
CA HIS A 150 -3.10 -12.61 -1.80
C HIS A 150 -3.26 -11.09 -1.90
N CYS A 151 -2.13 -10.40 -1.94
CA CYS A 151 -2.11 -8.99 -2.29
C CYS A 151 -1.20 -8.72 -3.49
N LEU A 152 -1.77 -8.05 -4.51
CA LEU A 152 -1.05 -7.53 -5.67
C LEU A 152 -0.44 -6.18 -5.28
N THR A 153 0.83 -5.94 -5.60
CA THR A 153 1.49 -4.69 -5.25
C THR A 153 2.57 -4.32 -6.27
N LEU A 154 2.76 -3.02 -6.49
CA LEU A 154 3.86 -2.46 -7.27
C LEU A 154 4.93 -1.98 -6.29
N LEU A 155 6.11 -2.57 -6.32
CA LEU A 155 7.21 -2.30 -5.40
C LEU A 155 8.53 -2.17 -6.14
N ALA A 156 9.52 -1.53 -5.51
CA ALA A 156 10.88 -1.57 -6.00
C ALA A 156 11.36 -3.02 -6.16
N ALA A 157 12.05 -3.32 -7.26
CA ALA A 157 12.45 -4.69 -7.64
C ALA A 157 13.40 -5.37 -6.62
N THR A 158 13.92 -4.62 -5.66
CA THR A 158 14.74 -5.15 -4.55
C THR A 158 13.93 -5.78 -3.41
N TRP A 159 12.63 -5.50 -3.32
CA TRP A 159 11.76 -5.93 -2.23
C TRP A 159 11.61 -7.46 -2.06
N PRO A 160 11.54 -8.29 -3.12
CA PRO A 160 11.42 -9.74 -2.94
C PRO A 160 12.52 -10.34 -2.07
N ARG A 161 13.77 -9.85 -2.18
CA ARG A 161 14.90 -10.31 -1.34
C ARG A 161 14.70 -9.99 0.15
N TRP A 162 14.02 -8.89 0.46
CA TRP A 162 13.69 -8.54 1.84
C TRP A 162 12.49 -9.36 2.35
N ALA A 163 11.48 -9.55 1.52
CA ALA A 163 10.28 -10.31 1.85
C ALA A 163 10.59 -11.76 2.23
N ASP A 164 11.50 -12.41 1.51
CA ASP A 164 11.97 -13.76 1.84
C ASP A 164 12.54 -13.85 3.26
N ARG A 165 13.22 -12.79 3.73
CA ARG A 165 13.80 -12.74 5.10
C ARG A 165 12.74 -12.61 6.19
N VAL A 166 11.56 -12.14 5.87
CA VAL A 166 10.42 -12.00 6.80
C VAL A 166 9.31 -13.02 6.53
N GLY A 167 9.59 -14.01 5.67
CA GLY A 167 8.70 -15.13 5.41
C GLY A 167 7.53 -14.83 4.47
N VAL A 168 7.54 -13.68 3.78
CA VAL A 168 6.52 -13.34 2.77
C VAL A 168 6.94 -13.88 1.41
N LYS A 169 6.20 -14.83 0.88
CA LYS A 169 6.42 -15.31 -0.49
C LYS A 169 5.87 -14.31 -1.49
N MET A 170 6.69 -13.95 -2.48
CA MET A 170 6.32 -13.06 -3.58
C MET A 170 6.51 -13.75 -4.93
N LYS A 171 5.52 -13.62 -5.81
CA LYS A 171 5.59 -14.07 -7.21
C LYS A 171 5.58 -12.84 -8.12
N ALA A 172 6.53 -12.75 -9.05
CA ALA A 172 6.53 -11.73 -10.09
C ALA A 172 5.29 -11.88 -10.99
N MET A 173 4.56 -10.79 -11.19
CA MET A 173 3.35 -10.72 -12.03
C MET A 173 3.55 -9.90 -13.29
N GLY A 174 4.67 -9.22 -13.42
CA GLY A 174 5.04 -8.40 -14.57
C GLY A 174 6.54 -8.23 -14.71
N PRO A 175 7.01 -7.56 -15.77
CA PRO A 175 8.41 -7.26 -15.97
C PRO A 175 8.92 -6.26 -14.92
N VAL A 176 10.23 -6.22 -14.72
CA VAL A 176 10.89 -5.10 -14.06
C VAL A 176 10.84 -3.91 -15.01
N MET A 177 10.44 -2.75 -14.51
CA MET A 177 10.34 -1.53 -15.28
C MET A 177 10.82 -0.33 -14.48
N GLU A 178 11.36 0.66 -15.15
CA GLU A 178 11.75 1.92 -14.53
C GLU A 178 10.55 2.86 -14.41
N ILE A 179 10.29 3.33 -13.19
CA ILE A 179 9.30 4.36 -12.87
C ILE A 179 10.00 5.34 -11.94
N ASP A 180 10.06 6.62 -12.32
CA ASP A 180 10.74 7.67 -11.55
C ASP A 180 12.22 7.32 -11.21
N ALA A 181 12.97 6.79 -12.20
CA ALA A 181 14.35 6.35 -12.06
C ALA A 181 14.57 5.21 -11.03
N ILE A 182 13.53 4.50 -10.65
CA ILE A 182 13.57 3.34 -9.76
C ILE A 182 13.07 2.12 -10.51
N GLU A 183 13.81 1.00 -10.44
CA GLU A 183 13.33 -0.28 -10.93
C GLU A 183 12.19 -0.79 -10.04
N ASN A 184 11.02 -0.98 -10.63
CA ASN A 184 9.81 -1.46 -9.99
C ASN A 184 9.30 -2.74 -10.65
N GLN A 185 8.57 -3.54 -9.90
CA GLN A 185 7.93 -4.75 -10.41
C GLN A 185 6.59 -4.97 -9.70
N VAL A 186 5.59 -5.41 -10.46
CA VAL A 186 4.36 -5.91 -9.84
C VAL A 186 4.59 -7.33 -9.34
N VAL A 187 4.29 -7.54 -8.07
CA VAL A 187 4.40 -8.84 -7.41
C VAL A 187 3.08 -9.21 -6.72
N LEU A 188 2.86 -10.50 -6.57
CA LEU A 188 1.75 -11.06 -5.79
C LEU A 188 2.32 -11.63 -4.48
N MET A 189 1.93 -11.04 -3.36
CA MET A 189 2.25 -11.50 -2.01
C MET A 189 1.27 -12.59 -1.59
N ASP A 190 1.78 -13.69 -1.06
CA ASP A 190 0.99 -14.81 -0.53
C ASP A 190 0.81 -14.63 0.99
N PHE A 191 -0.44 -14.46 1.41
CA PHE A 191 -0.87 -14.39 2.81
C PHE A 191 -1.73 -15.58 3.25
N THR A 192 -1.72 -16.68 2.51
CA THR A 192 -2.45 -17.90 2.89
C THR A 192 -1.98 -18.48 4.23
N LYS A 193 -0.74 -18.19 4.62
CA LYS A 193 -0.16 -18.56 5.92
C LYS A 193 0.07 -17.32 6.78
N ALA A 194 -0.06 -17.48 8.10
CA ALA A 194 0.35 -16.45 9.04
C ALA A 194 1.86 -16.22 8.93
N LEU A 195 2.28 -14.96 9.02
CA LEU A 195 3.69 -14.60 9.11
C LEU A 195 4.17 -14.86 10.55
N HIS A 196 5.31 -15.49 10.69
CA HIS A 196 5.92 -15.84 12.00
C HIS A 196 7.00 -14.86 12.37
#